data_c919407cd736cfd841f9b87854c0cf25
#
_entry.id   c919407cd736cfd841f9b87854c0cf25
#
_cell.length_a   1.000
_cell.length_b   1.000
_cell.length_c   1.000
_cell.angle_alpha   90.00
_cell.angle_beta   90.00
_cell.angle_gamma   90.00
#
_symmetry.space_group_name_H-M   'P 1'
#
loop_
_entity.id
_entity.type
_entity.pdbx_description
1 polymer ?
#
loop_
_entity_poly.entity_id
_entity_poly.type
_entity_poly.pdbx_seq_one_letter_code
_entity_poly.pdbx_strand_id
1 'polypeptide(L)'
;MTFPLPYFLVGMAVGFWAAGMTGAQEYPVRPYVDPAQLDVPWPKHSHYKQPWRAFLETRRGSDFLQGIGINYNVPGKDELAVRLLAEMGVKTVRIEVGWGHVNWEETQLHNAGRFLELLRLCRRHGLRPTILLNAHHGVPCPVRFFQRTLAADAPRGARSVRLDRLDDIVPRRTGLSNLTDYRAAEVFLTAIDPDTGECSLSQPLPRALKSGDQVLLATLKYLPAYPVGTPEFEEMAQGWERYTQLVLDVVREAGLEEFDVEIWNELSFGSAFLGTWGINHYYDPPIVQFKDDFLRPGGHAWEVGRRTVERVKRAFPRARCIWGFSNTTFFHTPIEELPPRTDGQSYHPYGTGTRKLPDQEQAPNEPWRCLEGWIPRMEIRMPEGWAQTFLQTESLMRLLHPEARRRCPPGTARFYHYLTEHGVVPLECGIHEVPLAWELKAKTALRAFCLWLHKGIDVLHYYCAYDENPLGMGLLPPNVSELPADAAFEAVATLPMKAVRHLTQALAGSLPLPQTAPLEVDVVALGQQQPVFGGEGEHPPLWPRELLAVLPFQVHEQRFVIAVYEMTYDITRPPPGNRYRLSFQGLPGSPTTVQLYDPLSDQNRPLLGVQRQRGSLTVELAVGDYPALLVVDLA
;
A
#
# COMPACT_ATOMS: atom_id res chain seq x y z
N MET A 1 -18.58 -37.56 -10.72
CA MET A 1 -17.34 -38.36 -10.62
C MET A 1 -16.49 -37.71 -9.55
N THR A 2 -16.49 -38.34 -8.40
CA THR A 2 -15.79 -37.88 -7.19
C THR A 2 -14.36 -38.46 -7.20
N PHE A 3 -13.37 -37.61 -7.13
CA PHE A 3 -12.00 -38.03 -6.87
C PHE A 3 -11.66 -37.70 -5.41
N PRO A 4 -11.14 -38.66 -4.63
CA PRO A 4 -10.67 -38.39 -3.28
C PRO A 4 -9.22 -37.91 -3.31
N LEU A 5 -8.93 -36.79 -2.61
CA LEU A 5 -7.59 -36.33 -2.29
C LEU A 5 -7.06 -37.09 -1.06
N PRO A 6 -5.82 -37.59 -1.11
CA PRO A 6 -5.23 -38.23 0.05
C PRO A 6 -4.69 -37.20 1.05
N TYR A 7 -5.01 -37.40 2.31
CA TYR A 7 -4.38 -36.70 3.44
C TYR A 7 -2.94 -37.19 3.60
N PHE A 8 -1.98 -36.30 3.45
CA PHE A 8 -0.62 -36.54 3.90
C PHE A 8 -0.41 -35.92 5.28
N LEU A 9 -0.36 -36.77 6.28
CA LEU A 9 0.22 -36.48 7.59
C LEU A 9 1.75 -36.52 7.43
N VAL A 10 2.40 -35.35 7.45
CA VAL A 10 3.86 -35.26 7.54
C VAL A 10 4.23 -34.97 8.98
N GLY A 11 4.64 -36.01 9.69
CA GLY A 11 5.38 -35.90 10.94
C GLY A 11 6.81 -35.43 10.62
N MET A 12 7.18 -34.22 11.00
CA MET A 12 8.56 -33.73 10.88
C MET A 12 9.35 -34.08 12.14
N ALA A 13 10.26 -35.02 11.99
CA ALA A 13 11.40 -35.17 12.89
C ALA A 13 12.43 -34.06 12.58
N VAL A 14 12.73 -33.23 13.56
CA VAL A 14 13.71 -32.14 13.45
C VAL A 14 15.11 -32.75 13.65
N GLY A 15 15.83 -32.96 12.56
CA GLY A 15 17.26 -33.23 12.57
C GLY A 15 18.08 -31.94 12.51
N PHE A 16 18.86 -31.64 13.52
CA PHE A 16 19.80 -30.52 13.53
C PHE A 16 20.99 -30.80 12.60
N TRP A 17 21.19 -29.98 11.58
CA TRP A 17 22.46 -29.83 10.89
C TRP A 17 22.98 -28.42 11.15
N ALA A 18 24.06 -28.34 11.92
CA ALA A 18 24.84 -27.14 12.10
C ALA A 18 25.83 -27.00 10.93
N ALA A 19 25.61 -26.01 10.06
CA ALA A 19 26.63 -25.55 9.12
C ALA A 19 26.80 -24.04 9.31
N GLY A 20 27.99 -23.63 9.67
CA GLY A 20 28.36 -22.25 9.92
C GLY A 20 28.23 -21.40 8.68
N MET A 21 27.45 -20.31 8.78
CA MET A 21 27.45 -19.17 7.87
C MET A 21 27.61 -17.88 8.67
N THR A 22 28.69 -17.20 8.39
CA THR A 22 29.00 -15.86 8.90
C THR A 22 28.08 -14.83 8.31
N GLY A 23 27.42 -14.04 9.17
CA GLY A 23 26.82 -12.75 8.79
C GLY A 23 25.32 -12.70 8.54
N ALA A 24 24.53 -13.72 8.88
CA ALA A 24 23.07 -13.61 8.87
C ALA A 24 22.60 -12.93 10.16
N GLN A 25 21.83 -11.86 10.01
CA GLN A 25 21.13 -11.23 11.13
C GLN A 25 20.17 -12.28 11.73
N GLU A 26 20.47 -12.77 12.94
CA GLU A 26 19.59 -13.69 13.63
C GLU A 26 18.27 -13.00 13.95
N TYR A 27 17.19 -13.46 13.34
CA TYR A 27 15.85 -13.11 13.77
C TYR A 27 15.57 -13.73 15.14
N PRO A 28 14.75 -13.09 16.01
CA PRO A 28 14.41 -13.64 17.31
C PRO A 28 13.86 -15.05 17.15
N VAL A 29 14.36 -15.96 17.96
CA VAL A 29 14.31 -17.41 17.73
C VAL A 29 12.91 -18.00 17.94
N ARG A 30 12.02 -17.33 18.67
CA ARG A 30 10.65 -17.82 18.89
C ARG A 30 9.68 -16.64 19.11
N PRO A 31 8.76 -16.36 18.17
CA PRO A 31 7.63 -15.52 18.46
C PRO A 31 6.75 -16.20 19.54
N TYR A 32 6.18 -15.40 20.44
CA TYR A 32 5.17 -15.90 21.35
C TYR A 32 3.95 -16.38 20.56
N VAL A 33 3.40 -17.52 20.94
CA VAL A 33 2.20 -18.10 20.34
C VAL A 33 1.08 -18.07 21.38
N ASP A 34 -0.01 -17.34 21.11
CA ASP A 34 -1.22 -17.38 21.94
C ASP A 34 -1.97 -18.71 21.68
N PRO A 35 -2.04 -19.64 22.64
CA PRO A 35 -2.70 -20.93 22.45
C PRO A 35 -4.16 -20.80 22.01
N ALA A 36 -4.87 -19.75 22.44
CA ALA A 36 -6.26 -19.51 22.05
C ALA A 36 -6.44 -19.19 20.56
N GLN A 37 -5.36 -18.87 19.85
CA GLN A 37 -5.37 -18.62 18.41
C GLN A 37 -4.99 -19.85 17.58
N LEU A 38 -4.45 -20.90 18.19
CA LEU A 38 -4.05 -22.15 17.50
C LEU A 38 -5.24 -23.01 17.10
N ASP A 39 -6.33 -22.94 17.85
CA ASP A 39 -7.53 -23.72 17.60
C ASP A 39 -8.43 -23.14 16.49
N VAL A 40 -7.98 -22.11 15.80
CA VAL A 40 -8.70 -21.50 14.70
C VAL A 40 -8.54 -22.36 13.46
N PRO A 41 -9.61 -23.01 12.94
CA PRO A 41 -9.53 -23.82 11.74
C PRO A 41 -9.18 -22.96 10.53
N TRP A 42 -8.01 -23.14 10.01
CA TRP A 42 -7.54 -22.49 8.79
C TRP A 42 -8.16 -23.20 7.55
N PRO A 43 -8.62 -22.45 6.53
CA PRO A 43 -8.72 -20.99 6.35
C PRO A 43 -10.07 -20.38 6.74
N LYS A 44 -11.10 -21.17 7.06
CA LYS A 44 -12.50 -20.74 7.19
C LYS A 44 -12.76 -19.68 8.27
N HIS A 45 -11.98 -19.68 9.35
CA HIS A 45 -12.22 -18.83 10.52
C HIS A 45 -11.09 -17.84 10.79
N SER A 46 -10.01 -17.90 10.02
CA SER A 46 -8.82 -17.07 10.21
C SER A 46 -9.04 -15.58 10.01
N HIS A 47 -10.11 -15.21 9.35
CA HIS A 47 -10.39 -13.83 9.00
C HIS A 47 -10.71 -12.94 10.19
N TYR A 48 -11.40 -13.46 11.20
CA TYR A 48 -11.82 -12.73 12.38
C TYR A 48 -11.08 -13.17 13.62
N LYS A 49 -10.78 -14.44 13.70
CA LYS A 49 -9.87 -14.99 14.69
C LYS A 49 -8.45 -14.89 14.18
N GLN A 50 -8.03 -13.69 13.84
CA GLN A 50 -6.73 -13.52 13.21
C GLN A 50 -5.61 -13.99 14.13
N PRO A 51 -4.64 -14.78 13.63
CA PRO A 51 -3.54 -15.29 14.45
C PRO A 51 -2.50 -14.20 14.76
N TRP A 52 -2.94 -12.94 14.86
CA TRP A 52 -2.05 -11.82 15.13
C TRP A 52 -1.35 -11.94 16.47
N ARG A 53 -2.06 -12.47 17.47
CA ARG A 53 -1.47 -12.79 18.76
C ARG A 53 -0.74 -14.12 18.77
N ALA A 54 -1.08 -15.05 17.89
CA ALA A 54 -0.36 -16.32 17.77
C ALA A 54 1.10 -16.12 17.39
N PHE A 55 1.43 -15.00 16.75
CA PHE A 55 2.77 -14.64 16.31
C PHE A 55 3.16 -13.27 16.89
N LEU A 56 3.10 -13.17 18.21
CA LEU A 56 3.46 -11.97 18.92
C LEU A 56 4.98 -11.85 19.03
N GLU A 57 5.54 -10.90 18.32
CA GLU A 57 6.94 -10.52 18.41
C GLU A 57 7.06 -9.15 19.07
N THR A 58 8.09 -8.94 19.86
CA THR A 58 8.48 -7.59 20.25
C THR A 58 9.25 -6.96 19.11
N ARG A 59 8.76 -5.86 18.54
CA ARG A 59 9.42 -5.15 17.44
C ARG A 59 10.30 -4.03 17.97
N ARG A 60 11.31 -3.64 17.19
CA ARG A 60 12.11 -2.45 17.51
C ARG A 60 11.32 -1.19 17.24
N GLY A 61 11.29 -0.27 18.19
CA GLY A 61 10.71 1.05 17.97
C GLY A 61 11.43 1.84 16.87
N SER A 62 12.73 1.63 16.68
CA SER A 62 13.49 2.24 15.58
C SER A 62 13.00 1.80 14.21
N ASP A 63 12.70 0.49 14.02
CA ASP A 63 12.18 -0.02 12.75
C ASP A 63 10.77 0.55 12.49
N PHE A 64 9.95 0.61 13.53
CA PHE A 64 8.63 1.25 13.45
C PHE A 64 8.72 2.70 12.96
N LEU A 65 9.55 3.51 13.60
CA LEU A 65 9.70 4.93 13.24
C LEU A 65 10.18 5.11 11.79
N GLN A 66 11.08 4.26 11.31
CA GLN A 66 11.56 4.30 9.92
C GLN A 66 10.50 3.89 8.91
N GLY A 67 9.48 3.16 9.33
CA GLY A 67 8.39 2.70 8.48
C GLY A 67 7.24 3.69 8.30
N ILE A 68 7.21 4.81 9.03
CA ILE A 68 6.15 5.82 8.94
C ILE A 68 6.28 6.60 7.63
N GLY A 69 5.35 6.41 6.71
CA GLY A 69 5.39 7.02 5.39
C GLY A 69 4.07 7.60 4.93
N ILE A 70 4.12 8.36 3.83
CA ILE A 70 2.95 8.98 3.21
C ILE A 70 3.14 9.14 1.71
N ASN A 71 2.05 9.04 0.94
CA ASN A 71 2.02 9.42 -0.48
C ASN A 71 1.99 10.94 -0.61
N TYR A 72 2.96 11.48 -1.34
CA TYR A 72 3.10 12.91 -1.57
C TYR A 72 2.39 13.35 -2.85
N ASN A 73 1.29 14.06 -2.71
CA ASN A 73 0.47 14.55 -3.82
C ASN A 73 0.05 16.02 -3.64
N VAL A 74 0.85 16.79 -2.91
CA VAL A 74 0.54 18.20 -2.61
C VAL A 74 0.71 19.06 -3.86
N PRO A 75 -0.26 19.93 -4.22
CA PRO A 75 -0.22 20.68 -5.48
C PRO A 75 0.67 21.93 -5.47
N GLY A 76 1.44 22.17 -4.41
CA GLY A 76 2.32 23.33 -4.23
C GLY A 76 2.71 23.51 -2.78
N LYS A 77 3.45 24.61 -2.45
CA LYS A 77 3.96 24.85 -1.09
C LYS A 77 4.78 23.67 -0.55
N ASP A 78 5.59 23.08 -1.42
CA ASP A 78 6.35 21.87 -1.12
C ASP A 78 7.19 22.00 0.16
N GLU A 79 7.81 23.19 0.42
CA GLU A 79 8.59 23.43 1.62
C GLU A 79 7.77 23.33 2.91
N LEU A 80 6.58 23.97 2.95
CA LEU A 80 5.68 23.88 4.08
C LEU A 80 5.20 22.44 4.29
N ALA A 81 4.74 21.80 3.21
CA ALA A 81 4.18 20.44 3.28
C ALA A 81 5.23 19.44 3.77
N VAL A 82 6.42 19.44 3.22
CA VAL A 82 7.53 18.53 3.63
C VAL A 82 7.91 18.76 5.09
N ARG A 83 7.98 20.04 5.53
CA ARG A 83 8.25 20.36 6.93
C ARG A 83 7.17 19.85 7.86
N LEU A 84 5.89 20.07 7.55
CA LEU A 84 4.76 19.57 8.34
C LEU A 84 4.75 18.03 8.45
N LEU A 85 5.07 17.34 7.35
CA LEU A 85 5.18 15.88 7.34
C LEU A 85 6.34 15.40 8.21
N ALA A 86 7.50 16.07 8.16
CA ALA A 86 8.63 15.74 9.01
C ALA A 86 8.31 15.96 10.50
N GLU A 87 7.65 17.08 10.84
CA GLU A 87 7.20 17.40 12.21
C GLU A 87 6.11 16.42 12.70
N MET A 88 5.30 15.88 11.81
CA MET A 88 4.35 14.81 12.11
C MET A 88 5.05 13.47 12.45
N GLY A 89 6.31 13.32 12.11
CA GLY A 89 7.11 12.11 12.37
C GLY A 89 7.27 11.19 11.15
N VAL A 90 6.79 11.60 9.98
CA VAL A 90 7.03 10.90 8.71
C VAL A 90 8.52 10.76 8.44
N LYS A 91 8.95 9.59 7.96
CA LYS A 91 10.34 9.28 7.58
C LYS A 91 10.51 8.95 6.11
N THR A 92 9.43 8.60 5.43
CA THR A 92 9.49 8.24 4.02
C THR A 92 8.30 8.84 3.26
N VAL A 93 8.54 9.28 2.03
CA VAL A 93 7.51 9.86 1.17
C VAL A 93 7.53 9.18 -0.19
N ARG A 94 6.36 8.75 -0.64
CA ARG A 94 6.20 8.18 -1.98
C ARG A 94 5.84 9.28 -2.96
N ILE A 95 6.65 9.43 -4.00
CA ILE A 95 6.54 10.49 -5.00
C ILE A 95 6.39 9.85 -6.38
N GLU A 96 5.26 10.07 -7.02
CA GLU A 96 5.04 9.60 -8.38
C GLU A 96 5.71 10.50 -9.41
N VAL A 97 6.45 9.90 -10.33
CA VAL A 97 7.00 10.53 -11.53
C VAL A 97 6.50 9.78 -12.74
N GLY A 98 5.46 10.27 -13.38
CA GLY A 98 4.84 9.59 -14.52
C GLY A 98 5.68 9.64 -15.79
N TRP A 99 5.74 8.57 -16.57
CA TRP A 99 6.40 8.53 -17.86
C TRP A 99 5.80 9.53 -18.86
N GLY A 100 4.50 9.80 -18.76
CA GLY A 100 3.84 10.85 -19.55
C GLY A 100 4.34 12.27 -19.29
N HIS A 101 5.15 12.50 -18.25
CA HIS A 101 5.80 13.80 -18.00
C HIS A 101 7.11 13.98 -18.78
N VAL A 102 7.54 12.99 -19.58
CA VAL A 102 8.70 13.13 -20.48
C VAL A 102 8.25 13.84 -21.75
N ASN A 103 9.05 14.81 -22.20
CA ASN A 103 8.79 15.50 -23.47
C ASN A 103 8.89 14.50 -24.65
N TRP A 104 8.31 14.88 -25.78
CA TRP A 104 8.28 13.99 -26.96
C TRP A 104 9.68 13.59 -27.45
N GLU A 105 10.66 14.45 -27.34
CA GLU A 105 12.05 14.24 -27.72
C GLU A 105 12.81 13.36 -26.72
N GLU A 106 12.22 13.08 -25.55
CA GLU A 106 12.76 12.27 -24.45
C GLU A 106 14.09 12.80 -23.90
N THR A 107 14.20 14.11 -23.83
CA THR A 107 15.39 14.80 -23.34
C THR A 107 15.22 15.35 -21.91
N GLN A 108 13.98 15.50 -21.45
CA GLN A 108 13.71 16.08 -20.12
C GLN A 108 12.31 15.70 -19.58
N LEU A 109 12.18 15.79 -18.27
CA LEU A 109 10.90 15.76 -17.58
C LEU A 109 10.29 17.18 -17.55
N HIS A 110 9.00 17.32 -17.85
CA HIS A 110 8.31 18.62 -17.82
C HIS A 110 8.39 19.31 -16.45
N ASN A 111 8.36 18.54 -15.36
CA ASN A 111 8.39 19.05 -14.00
C ASN A 111 9.73 18.82 -13.29
N ALA A 112 10.85 18.66 -14.03
CA ALA A 112 12.17 18.34 -13.48
C ALA A 112 12.60 19.30 -12.36
N GLY A 113 12.39 20.61 -12.52
CA GLY A 113 12.78 21.62 -11.53
C GLY A 113 12.03 21.47 -10.20
N ARG A 114 10.71 21.27 -10.24
CA ARG A 114 9.92 21.02 -9.01
C ARG A 114 10.30 19.69 -8.36
N PHE A 115 10.48 18.65 -9.16
CA PHE A 115 10.89 17.35 -8.65
C PHE A 115 12.26 17.42 -7.97
N LEU A 116 13.22 18.09 -8.60
CA LEU A 116 14.55 18.34 -8.02
C LEU A 116 14.47 19.04 -6.66
N GLU A 117 13.68 20.12 -6.58
CA GLU A 117 13.55 20.88 -5.34
C GLU A 117 12.84 20.06 -4.26
N LEU A 118 11.79 19.30 -4.60
CA LEU A 118 11.13 18.39 -3.68
C LEU A 118 12.09 17.35 -3.10
N LEU A 119 12.96 16.75 -3.92
CA LEU A 119 13.99 15.82 -3.44
C LEU A 119 15.01 16.48 -2.52
N ARG A 120 15.40 17.74 -2.81
CA ARG A 120 16.28 18.54 -1.93
C ARG A 120 15.63 18.84 -0.58
N LEU A 121 14.32 19.17 -0.59
CA LEU A 121 13.53 19.34 0.63
C LEU A 121 13.44 18.05 1.44
N CYS A 122 13.16 16.91 0.81
CA CYS A 122 13.17 15.62 1.48
C CYS A 122 14.53 15.37 2.19
N ARG A 123 15.64 15.58 1.48
CA ARG A 123 16.97 15.44 2.05
C ARG A 123 17.19 16.39 3.23
N ARG A 124 16.80 17.67 3.11
CA ARG A 124 16.94 18.69 4.17
C ARG A 124 16.20 18.30 5.44
N HIS A 125 15.02 17.71 5.31
CA HIS A 125 14.17 17.32 6.43
C HIS A 125 14.34 15.86 6.86
N GLY A 126 15.30 15.12 6.29
CA GLY A 126 15.59 13.74 6.66
C GLY A 126 14.50 12.74 6.26
N LEU A 127 13.74 13.04 5.20
CA LEU A 127 12.76 12.14 4.61
C LEU A 127 13.42 11.30 3.51
N ARG A 128 13.17 10.00 3.51
CA ARG A 128 13.61 9.07 2.46
C ARG A 128 12.58 9.03 1.34
N PRO A 129 12.88 9.42 0.10
CA PRO A 129 11.96 9.28 -1.01
C PRO A 129 11.81 7.84 -1.46
N THR A 130 10.58 7.42 -1.74
CA THR A 130 10.23 6.26 -2.56
C THR A 130 9.70 6.80 -3.88
N ILE A 131 10.49 6.69 -4.93
CA ILE A 131 10.16 7.24 -6.24
C ILE A 131 9.39 6.19 -7.03
N LEU A 132 8.11 6.48 -7.29
CA LEU A 132 7.27 5.64 -8.12
C LEU A 132 7.53 5.96 -9.59
N LEU A 133 8.10 5.01 -10.32
CA LEU A 133 8.15 5.03 -11.77
C LEU A 133 6.87 4.43 -12.32
N ASN A 134 6.05 5.24 -13.00
CA ASN A 134 4.72 4.81 -13.43
C ASN A 134 4.37 5.25 -14.85
N ALA A 135 3.69 4.38 -15.59
CA ALA A 135 2.96 4.76 -16.79
C ALA A 135 1.50 5.03 -16.41
N HIS A 136 1.22 6.26 -16.05
CA HIS A 136 -0.09 6.66 -15.59
C HIS A 136 -1.18 6.37 -16.63
N HIS A 137 -2.35 5.88 -16.20
CA HIS A 137 -3.43 5.49 -17.10
C HIS A 137 -4.01 6.65 -17.96
N GLY A 138 -3.89 7.90 -17.49
CA GLY A 138 -4.32 9.08 -18.25
C GLY A 138 -3.32 9.45 -19.36
N VAL A 139 -2.03 9.53 -19.04
CA VAL A 139 -0.94 9.86 -19.97
C VAL A 139 0.19 8.84 -19.78
N PRO A 140 0.12 7.67 -20.45
CA PRO A 140 0.97 6.52 -20.12
C PRO A 140 2.41 6.63 -20.60
N CYS A 141 2.70 7.46 -21.59
CA CYS A 141 4.03 7.66 -22.18
C CYS A 141 4.11 9.07 -22.79
N PRO A 142 5.23 9.51 -23.40
CA PRO A 142 5.29 10.77 -24.11
C PRO A 142 4.18 10.86 -25.17
N VAL A 143 3.52 12.01 -25.25
CA VAL A 143 2.33 12.22 -26.08
C VAL A 143 2.37 13.58 -26.78
N ARG A 144 1.80 13.65 -28.00
CA ARG A 144 1.50 14.91 -28.70
C ARG A 144 0.02 15.07 -28.81
N PHE A 145 -0.49 16.22 -28.36
CA PHE A 145 -1.89 16.61 -28.47
C PHE A 145 -2.09 17.57 -29.65
N PHE A 146 -3.19 17.41 -30.37
CA PHE A 146 -3.60 18.32 -31.44
C PHE A 146 -5.12 18.23 -31.67
N GLN A 147 -5.68 19.23 -32.33
CA GLN A 147 -7.12 19.31 -32.59
C GLN A 147 -7.43 18.99 -34.06
N ARG A 148 -8.58 18.38 -34.29
CA ARG A 148 -9.18 18.17 -35.60
C ARG A 148 -10.68 18.48 -35.54
N THR A 149 -11.28 18.80 -36.69
CA THR A 149 -12.71 19.01 -36.82
C THR A 149 -13.37 17.77 -37.40
N LEU A 150 -14.49 17.36 -36.84
CA LEU A 150 -15.31 16.32 -37.42
C LEU A 150 -15.98 16.80 -38.71
N ALA A 151 -15.75 16.06 -39.82
CA ALA A 151 -16.35 16.37 -41.13
C ALA A 151 -17.76 15.79 -41.30
N ALA A 152 -18.19 14.89 -40.42
CA ALA A 152 -19.50 14.26 -40.42
C ALA A 152 -19.95 13.87 -39.01
N ASP A 153 -21.29 13.73 -38.82
CA ASP A 153 -21.87 13.18 -37.60
C ASP A 153 -21.40 11.74 -37.35
N ALA A 154 -21.03 11.43 -36.11
CA ALA A 154 -20.67 10.08 -35.67
C ALA A 154 -21.53 9.71 -34.45
N PRO A 155 -22.53 8.82 -34.59
CA PRO A 155 -23.40 8.43 -33.49
C PRO A 155 -22.64 7.60 -32.44
N ARG A 156 -23.16 7.51 -31.20
CA ARG A 156 -22.71 6.56 -30.20
C ARG A 156 -22.71 5.16 -30.80
N GLY A 157 -21.63 4.41 -30.60
CA GLY A 157 -21.45 3.08 -31.19
C GLY A 157 -20.84 3.06 -32.58
N ALA A 158 -20.59 4.23 -33.20
CA ALA A 158 -19.89 4.29 -34.48
C ALA A 158 -18.49 3.66 -34.37
N ARG A 159 -18.07 2.96 -35.43
CA ARG A 159 -16.73 2.35 -35.56
C ARG A 159 -15.83 3.09 -36.55
N SER A 160 -16.26 4.23 -37.03
CA SER A 160 -15.45 5.18 -37.79
C SER A 160 -15.83 6.62 -37.48
N VAL A 161 -14.92 7.54 -37.75
CA VAL A 161 -15.12 8.99 -37.74
C VAL A 161 -14.51 9.58 -39.00
N ARG A 162 -15.07 10.70 -39.47
CA ARG A 162 -14.51 11.46 -40.58
C ARG A 162 -13.93 12.77 -40.08
N LEU A 163 -12.64 12.99 -40.39
CA LEU A 163 -11.90 14.18 -39.96
C LEU A 163 -11.64 15.12 -41.16
N ASP A 164 -11.52 16.42 -40.84
CA ASP A 164 -11.22 17.48 -41.82
C ASP A 164 -9.82 17.34 -42.43
N ARG A 165 -8.86 16.84 -41.65
CA ARG A 165 -7.46 16.66 -42.05
C ARG A 165 -6.87 15.41 -41.39
N LEU A 166 -5.92 14.77 -42.09
CA LEU A 166 -5.29 13.52 -41.68
C LEU A 166 -3.80 13.65 -41.34
N ASP A 167 -3.24 14.85 -41.51
CA ASP A 167 -1.85 15.13 -41.15
C ASP A 167 -1.61 14.86 -39.66
N ASP A 168 -0.43 14.42 -39.29
CA ASP A 168 0.00 14.05 -37.94
C ASP A 168 -0.71 12.83 -37.31
N ILE A 169 -1.67 12.22 -38.01
CA ILE A 169 -2.32 11.00 -37.57
C ILE A 169 -1.45 9.79 -37.85
N VAL A 170 -1.10 9.06 -36.83
CA VAL A 170 -0.37 7.79 -36.92
C VAL A 170 -1.32 6.66 -36.56
N PRO A 171 -1.72 5.80 -37.52
CA PRO A 171 -2.62 4.69 -37.23
C PRO A 171 -2.13 3.84 -36.04
N ARG A 172 -3.08 3.45 -35.17
CA ARG A 172 -2.86 2.66 -33.98
C ARG A 172 -2.09 3.38 -32.83
N ARG A 173 -1.54 4.58 -33.08
CA ARG A 173 -0.88 5.41 -32.05
C ARG A 173 -1.64 6.70 -31.75
N THR A 174 -2.44 7.21 -32.70
CA THR A 174 -3.28 8.37 -32.52
C THR A 174 -4.68 7.94 -32.10
N GLY A 175 -5.24 8.57 -31.09
CA GLY A 175 -6.59 8.31 -30.62
C GLY A 175 -7.36 9.58 -30.27
N LEU A 176 -8.68 9.45 -30.19
CA LEU A 176 -9.58 10.46 -29.64
C LEU A 176 -9.35 10.53 -28.12
N SER A 177 -9.19 11.76 -27.61
CA SER A 177 -8.85 12.04 -26.22
C SER A 177 -10.06 12.55 -25.45
N ASN A 178 -10.13 12.25 -24.13
CA ASN A 178 -11.10 12.80 -23.19
C ASN A 178 -12.57 12.65 -23.66
N LEU A 179 -12.94 11.47 -24.11
CA LEU A 179 -14.32 11.22 -24.54
C LEU A 179 -15.28 10.98 -23.37
N THR A 180 -14.86 10.15 -22.41
CA THR A 180 -15.64 9.80 -21.21
C THR A 180 -14.80 9.91 -19.92
N ASP A 181 -13.51 9.83 -20.05
CA ASP A 181 -12.55 9.85 -18.95
C ASP A 181 -11.32 10.67 -19.39
N TYR A 182 -10.48 11.10 -18.43
CA TYR A 182 -9.29 11.90 -18.75
C TYR A 182 -8.14 11.03 -19.29
N ARG A 183 -8.28 10.45 -20.47
CA ARG A 183 -7.25 9.63 -21.11
C ARG A 183 -6.67 10.36 -22.32
N ALA A 184 -5.34 10.32 -22.42
CA ALA A 184 -4.67 10.92 -23.56
C ALA A 184 -5.19 10.33 -24.88
N ALA A 185 -5.32 9.01 -24.95
CA ALA A 185 -5.98 8.34 -26.08
C ALA A 185 -6.99 7.33 -25.53
N GLU A 186 -8.26 7.55 -25.77
CA GLU A 186 -9.35 6.70 -25.28
C GLU A 186 -9.84 5.71 -26.35
N VAL A 187 -9.91 6.16 -27.61
CA VAL A 187 -10.28 5.36 -28.77
C VAL A 187 -9.28 5.63 -29.90
N PHE A 188 -8.54 4.61 -30.31
CA PHE A 188 -7.50 4.76 -31.35
C PHE A 188 -8.08 4.74 -32.76
N LEU A 189 -7.42 5.48 -33.66
CA LEU A 189 -7.61 5.41 -35.10
C LEU A 189 -6.74 4.26 -35.64
N THR A 190 -7.35 3.22 -36.16
CA THR A 190 -6.66 1.99 -36.59
C THR A 190 -6.29 1.95 -38.07
N ALA A 191 -7.11 2.59 -38.91
CA ALA A 191 -6.88 2.76 -40.33
C ALA A 191 -7.40 4.11 -40.80
N ILE A 192 -6.86 4.62 -41.86
CA ILE A 192 -7.19 5.91 -42.46
C ILE A 192 -7.45 5.71 -43.94
N ASP A 193 -8.55 6.24 -44.45
CA ASP A 193 -8.83 6.41 -45.87
C ASP A 193 -8.46 7.86 -46.28
N PRO A 194 -7.36 8.06 -47.00
CA PRO A 194 -6.90 9.39 -47.36
C PRO A 194 -7.83 10.12 -48.35
N ASP A 195 -8.66 9.39 -49.12
CA ASP A 195 -9.55 9.98 -50.11
C ASP A 195 -10.83 10.53 -49.51
N THR A 196 -11.34 9.89 -48.47
CA THR A 196 -12.60 10.25 -47.83
C THR A 196 -12.43 10.97 -46.47
N GLY A 197 -11.24 10.89 -45.87
CA GLY A 197 -11.00 11.38 -44.51
C GLY A 197 -11.57 10.47 -43.44
N GLU A 198 -12.04 9.26 -43.80
CA GLU A 198 -12.60 8.30 -42.84
C GLU A 198 -11.51 7.57 -42.08
N CYS A 199 -11.68 7.54 -40.77
CA CYS A 199 -10.78 6.85 -39.84
C CYS A 199 -11.53 5.72 -39.13
N SER A 200 -11.08 4.51 -39.27
CA SER A 200 -11.59 3.36 -38.50
C SER A 200 -11.16 3.45 -37.02
N LEU A 201 -12.03 3.03 -36.12
CA LEU A 201 -11.83 3.11 -34.68
C LEU A 201 -11.47 1.75 -34.07
N SER A 202 -10.62 1.75 -33.05
CA SER A 202 -10.24 0.54 -32.29
C SER A 202 -11.39 -0.07 -31.49
N GLN A 203 -12.37 0.75 -31.13
CA GLN A 203 -13.59 0.36 -30.40
C GLN A 203 -14.72 1.32 -30.71
N PRO A 204 -15.99 0.96 -30.42
CA PRO A 204 -17.14 1.82 -30.66
C PRO A 204 -17.04 3.13 -29.88
N LEU A 205 -17.50 4.24 -30.48
CA LEU A 205 -17.58 5.52 -29.79
C LEU A 205 -18.46 5.42 -28.53
N PRO A 206 -17.98 5.88 -27.37
CA PRO A 206 -18.75 5.83 -26.12
C PRO A 206 -19.88 6.87 -26.10
N ARG A 207 -19.77 7.95 -26.88
CA ARG A 207 -20.78 9.01 -27.03
C ARG A 207 -20.88 9.48 -28.49
N ALA A 208 -21.99 10.14 -28.80
CA ALA A 208 -22.14 10.76 -30.11
C ALA A 208 -21.26 12.01 -30.24
N LEU A 209 -20.78 12.27 -31.46
CA LEU A 209 -20.01 13.44 -31.85
C LEU A 209 -20.71 14.06 -33.09
N LYS A 210 -20.65 15.37 -33.24
CA LYS A 210 -21.34 16.10 -34.30
C LYS A 210 -20.37 16.66 -35.32
N SER A 211 -20.82 16.76 -36.56
CA SER A 211 -20.12 17.49 -37.61
C SER A 211 -19.83 18.93 -37.15
N GLY A 212 -18.59 19.37 -37.34
CA GLY A 212 -18.10 20.65 -36.86
C GLY A 212 -17.55 20.66 -35.43
N ASP A 213 -17.74 19.59 -34.63
CA ASP A 213 -17.12 19.48 -33.30
C ASP A 213 -15.59 19.48 -33.43
N GLN A 214 -14.95 20.26 -32.56
CA GLN A 214 -13.48 20.15 -32.34
C GLN A 214 -13.22 18.97 -31.43
N VAL A 215 -12.48 18.00 -31.93
CA VAL A 215 -12.05 16.83 -31.15
C VAL A 215 -10.56 16.91 -30.84
N LEU A 216 -10.21 16.63 -29.59
CA LEU A 216 -8.83 16.50 -29.18
C LEU A 216 -8.32 15.11 -29.57
N LEU A 217 -7.21 15.09 -30.29
CA LEU A 217 -6.46 13.87 -30.61
C LEU A 217 -5.15 13.86 -29.86
N ALA A 218 -4.69 12.66 -29.55
CA ALA A 218 -3.39 12.44 -28.95
C ALA A 218 -2.66 11.30 -29.66
N THR A 219 -1.40 11.52 -30.01
CA THR A 219 -0.52 10.47 -30.53
C THR A 219 0.40 10.01 -29.41
N LEU A 220 0.28 8.74 -29.02
CA LEU A 220 1.20 8.11 -28.09
C LEU A 220 2.50 7.79 -28.80
N LYS A 221 3.63 8.08 -28.16
CA LYS A 221 4.95 7.75 -28.73
C LYS A 221 5.17 6.25 -28.82
N TYR A 222 4.66 5.51 -27.85
CA TYR A 222 4.78 4.06 -27.73
C TYR A 222 3.42 3.38 -27.76
N LEU A 223 3.40 2.17 -28.29
CA LEU A 223 2.23 1.30 -28.19
C LEU A 223 2.16 0.62 -26.81
N PRO A 224 0.98 0.19 -26.38
CA PRO A 224 0.82 -0.72 -25.25
C PRO A 224 1.70 -1.96 -25.41
N ALA A 225 2.02 -2.62 -24.29
CA ALA A 225 2.98 -3.70 -24.29
C ALA A 225 2.65 -4.83 -25.28
N TYR A 226 3.62 -5.15 -26.09
CA TYR A 226 3.66 -6.32 -26.98
C TYR A 226 4.49 -7.43 -26.33
N PRO A 227 4.41 -8.66 -26.85
CA PRO A 227 5.23 -9.75 -26.36
C PRO A 227 6.73 -9.42 -26.42
N VAL A 228 7.47 -9.86 -25.42
CA VAL A 228 8.95 -9.71 -25.38
C VAL A 228 9.58 -10.25 -26.66
N GLY A 229 10.55 -9.53 -27.18
CA GLY A 229 11.25 -9.87 -28.42
C GLY A 229 10.60 -9.34 -29.69
N THR A 230 9.46 -8.67 -29.64
CA THR A 230 8.90 -7.94 -30.78
C THR A 230 9.55 -6.55 -30.87
N PRO A 231 9.65 -5.97 -32.11
CA PRO A 231 10.17 -4.62 -32.29
C PRO A 231 9.41 -3.57 -31.48
N GLU A 232 8.09 -3.70 -31.36
CA GLU A 232 7.22 -2.79 -30.61
C GLU A 232 7.51 -2.84 -29.11
N PHE A 233 7.77 -4.04 -28.56
CA PHE A 233 8.19 -4.18 -27.17
C PHE A 233 9.55 -3.54 -26.93
N GLU A 234 10.53 -3.79 -27.81
CA GLU A 234 11.88 -3.23 -27.67
C GLU A 234 11.87 -1.69 -27.76
N GLU A 235 11.09 -1.13 -28.67
CA GLU A 235 10.92 0.33 -28.80
C GLU A 235 10.35 0.92 -27.50
N MET A 236 9.30 0.33 -26.95
CA MET A 236 8.66 0.71 -25.70
C MET A 236 9.62 0.57 -24.51
N ALA A 237 10.29 -0.57 -24.39
CA ALA A 237 11.20 -0.84 -23.28
C ALA A 237 12.41 0.12 -23.27
N GLN A 238 12.98 0.45 -24.42
CA GLN A 238 14.04 1.45 -24.55
C GLN A 238 13.55 2.86 -24.17
N GLY A 239 12.32 3.21 -24.53
CA GLY A 239 11.71 4.47 -24.09
C GLY A 239 11.55 4.54 -22.57
N TRP A 240 11.08 3.46 -21.96
CA TRP A 240 10.99 3.33 -20.51
C TRP A 240 12.37 3.45 -19.83
N GLU A 241 13.40 2.86 -20.40
CA GLU A 241 14.77 2.97 -19.89
C GLU A 241 15.32 4.40 -19.99
N ARG A 242 15.01 5.15 -21.07
CA ARG A 242 15.39 6.57 -21.18
C ARG A 242 14.69 7.41 -20.12
N TYR A 243 13.38 7.22 -19.92
CA TYR A 243 12.64 7.87 -18.85
C TYR A 243 13.23 7.56 -17.48
N THR A 244 13.50 6.29 -17.19
CA THR A 244 14.14 5.87 -15.92
C THR A 244 15.46 6.62 -15.72
N GLN A 245 16.27 6.75 -16.78
CA GLN A 245 17.53 7.49 -16.70
C GLN A 245 17.34 8.97 -16.39
N LEU A 246 16.37 9.65 -17.02
CA LEU A 246 16.05 11.05 -16.74
C LEU A 246 15.67 11.26 -15.27
N VAL A 247 14.88 10.36 -14.69
CA VAL A 247 14.52 10.40 -13.27
C VAL A 247 15.77 10.23 -12.39
N LEU A 248 16.63 9.26 -12.69
CA LEU A 248 17.87 9.01 -11.93
C LEU A 248 18.87 10.18 -12.04
N ASP A 249 18.87 10.90 -13.16
CA ASP A 249 19.73 12.09 -13.32
C ASP A 249 19.29 13.24 -12.39
N VAL A 250 17.97 13.47 -12.25
CA VAL A 250 17.42 14.41 -11.27
C VAL A 250 17.75 13.99 -9.82
N VAL A 251 17.65 12.71 -9.50
CA VAL A 251 18.03 12.16 -8.19
C VAL A 251 19.52 12.44 -7.88
N ARG A 252 20.38 12.23 -8.88
CA ARG A 252 21.82 12.49 -8.77
C ARG A 252 22.09 13.98 -8.55
N GLU A 253 21.41 14.84 -9.29
CA GLU A 253 21.50 16.30 -9.13
C GLU A 253 21.01 16.77 -7.75
N ALA A 254 19.98 16.12 -7.18
CA ALA A 254 19.52 16.37 -5.81
C ALA A 254 20.55 15.95 -4.75
N GLY A 255 21.56 15.15 -5.11
CA GLY A 255 22.56 14.62 -4.20
C GLY A 255 22.02 13.60 -3.21
N LEU A 256 21.04 12.79 -3.63
CA LEU A 256 20.48 11.72 -2.84
C LEU A 256 21.27 10.43 -3.05
N GLU A 257 21.67 9.79 -1.96
CA GLU A 257 22.34 8.48 -1.96
C GLU A 257 21.42 7.36 -1.46
N GLU A 258 20.45 7.71 -0.63
CA GLU A 258 19.48 6.78 -0.02
C GLU A 258 18.07 7.14 -0.43
N PHE A 259 17.49 6.30 -1.26
CA PHE A 259 16.10 6.38 -1.74
C PHE A 259 15.65 5.00 -2.19
N ASP A 260 14.35 4.89 -2.44
CA ASP A 260 13.74 3.69 -2.98
C ASP A 260 13.14 3.98 -4.35
N VAL A 261 13.06 2.98 -5.21
CA VAL A 261 12.38 3.05 -6.50
C VAL A 261 11.29 2.00 -6.51
N GLU A 262 10.05 2.41 -6.58
CA GLU A 262 8.93 1.52 -6.83
C GLU A 262 8.72 1.41 -8.34
N ILE A 263 8.73 0.19 -8.82
CA ILE A 263 8.63 -0.12 -10.25
C ILE A 263 7.18 -0.38 -10.57
N TRP A 264 6.56 0.59 -11.22
CA TRP A 264 5.16 0.61 -11.63
C TRP A 264 4.18 0.68 -10.46
N ASN A 265 2.96 1.14 -10.78
CA ASN A 265 1.84 1.15 -9.86
C ASN A 265 0.87 0.02 -10.21
N GLU A 266 0.50 -0.78 -9.21
CA GLU A 266 -0.56 -1.77 -9.31
C GLU A 266 -0.40 -2.76 -10.48
N LEU A 267 0.78 -3.34 -10.63
CA LEU A 267 1.07 -4.32 -11.68
C LEU A 267 0.05 -5.47 -11.75
N SER A 268 -0.54 -5.85 -10.62
CA SER A 268 -1.54 -6.91 -10.56
C SER A 268 -2.88 -6.54 -11.20
N PHE A 269 -3.23 -5.26 -11.28
CA PHE A 269 -4.33 -4.78 -12.11
C PHE A 269 -3.86 -4.44 -13.52
N GLY A 270 -2.57 -4.29 -13.72
CA GLY A 270 -1.92 -3.71 -14.86
C GLY A 270 -2.29 -2.26 -15.05
N SER A 271 -1.33 -1.41 -15.25
CA SER A 271 -1.68 -0.13 -15.83
C SER A 271 -2.34 -0.39 -17.18
N ALA A 272 -3.26 0.45 -17.57
CA ALA A 272 -3.93 0.36 -18.85
C ALA A 272 -2.95 0.29 -20.04
N PHE A 273 -1.72 0.74 -19.84
CA PHE A 273 -0.66 0.73 -20.86
C PHE A 273 0.02 -0.64 -21.01
N LEU A 274 0.32 -1.31 -19.92
CA LEU A 274 0.77 -2.71 -19.97
C LEU A 274 -0.39 -3.67 -20.24
N GLY A 275 -1.61 -3.23 -19.99
CA GLY A 275 -2.87 -3.93 -20.20
C GLY A 275 -2.95 -5.18 -19.33
N THR A 276 -3.95 -5.29 -18.50
CA THR A 276 -4.18 -6.52 -17.75
C THR A 276 -5.67 -6.77 -17.64
N TRP A 277 -6.05 -8.04 -17.44
CA TRP A 277 -7.35 -8.39 -16.94
C TRP A 277 -8.54 -7.97 -17.78
N GLY A 278 -8.45 -8.08 -19.11
CA GLY A 278 -9.52 -7.64 -19.99
C GLY A 278 -9.77 -6.13 -19.95
N ILE A 279 -8.94 -5.38 -19.24
CA ILE A 279 -8.96 -3.93 -19.22
C ILE A 279 -7.92 -3.40 -20.22
N ASN A 280 -7.92 -3.94 -21.43
CA ASN A 280 -7.31 -3.23 -22.54
C ASN A 280 -8.30 -2.16 -22.99
N HIS A 281 -8.17 -0.98 -22.44
CA HIS A 281 -9.07 0.13 -22.73
C HIS A 281 -8.88 0.72 -24.13
N TYR A 282 -7.86 0.27 -24.87
CA TYR A 282 -7.48 0.91 -26.12
C TYR A 282 -8.06 0.22 -27.36
N TYR A 283 -8.31 -1.09 -27.30
CA TYR A 283 -8.71 -1.87 -28.46
C TYR A 283 -9.82 -2.89 -28.14
N ASP A 284 -10.73 -3.09 -29.09
CA ASP A 284 -11.76 -4.13 -29.08
C ASP A 284 -11.77 -4.88 -30.41
N PRO A 285 -11.34 -6.12 -30.51
CA PRO A 285 -10.76 -6.93 -29.44
C PRO A 285 -9.36 -6.43 -29.01
N PRO A 286 -8.90 -6.78 -27.79
CA PRO A 286 -7.57 -6.39 -27.34
C PRO A 286 -6.47 -6.86 -28.29
N ILE A 287 -5.50 -5.98 -28.60
CA ILE A 287 -4.35 -6.33 -29.47
C ILE A 287 -3.48 -7.41 -28.83
N VAL A 288 -3.30 -7.31 -27.51
CA VAL A 288 -2.55 -8.26 -26.72
C VAL A 288 -3.46 -8.79 -25.63
N GLN A 289 -3.62 -10.10 -25.57
CA GLN A 289 -4.27 -10.76 -24.43
C GLN A 289 -3.20 -11.08 -23.40
N PHE A 290 -3.37 -10.53 -22.21
CA PHE A 290 -2.48 -10.84 -21.11
C PHE A 290 -2.83 -12.22 -20.57
N LYS A 291 -1.79 -13.06 -20.53
CA LYS A 291 -1.84 -14.33 -19.81
C LYS A 291 -1.35 -14.11 -18.39
N ASP A 292 -1.66 -15.06 -17.51
CA ASP A 292 -1.24 -15.04 -16.11
C ASP A 292 0.28 -15.01 -15.91
N ASP A 293 1.05 -15.20 -17.00
CA ASP A 293 2.51 -15.26 -17.00
C ASP A 293 3.22 -13.91 -17.26
N PHE A 294 2.49 -12.81 -17.49
CA PHE A 294 3.12 -11.51 -17.82
C PHE A 294 4.03 -10.96 -16.70
N LEU A 295 3.77 -11.34 -15.45
CA LEU A 295 4.59 -11.03 -14.26
C LEU A 295 5.69 -12.07 -13.97
N ARG A 296 5.74 -13.17 -14.74
CA ARG A 296 6.72 -14.25 -14.56
C ARG A 296 7.95 -14.03 -15.44
N PRO A 297 9.07 -14.71 -15.15
CA PRO A 297 10.25 -14.67 -16.01
C PRO A 297 9.92 -14.90 -17.47
N GLY A 298 10.32 -13.97 -18.32
CA GLY A 298 9.99 -13.95 -19.76
C GLY A 298 8.71 -13.20 -20.10
N GLY A 299 7.90 -12.81 -19.13
CA GLY A 299 6.75 -11.91 -19.31
C GLY A 299 7.20 -10.46 -19.51
N HIS A 300 6.37 -9.67 -20.18
CA HIS A 300 6.75 -8.28 -20.55
C HIS A 300 6.86 -7.34 -19.35
N ALA A 301 5.98 -7.42 -18.36
CA ALA A 301 6.11 -6.61 -17.15
C ALA A 301 7.34 -7.01 -16.32
N TRP A 302 7.62 -8.32 -16.26
CA TRP A 302 8.82 -8.84 -15.61
C TRP A 302 10.10 -8.33 -16.29
N GLU A 303 10.14 -8.33 -17.63
CA GLU A 303 11.30 -7.86 -18.40
C GLU A 303 11.51 -6.35 -18.25
N VAL A 304 10.45 -5.54 -18.28
CA VAL A 304 10.52 -4.11 -17.97
C VAL A 304 11.08 -3.88 -16.56
N GLY A 305 10.58 -4.63 -15.58
CA GLY A 305 11.07 -4.57 -14.19
C GLY A 305 12.54 -4.95 -14.08
N ARG A 306 12.97 -6.03 -14.74
CA ARG A 306 14.36 -6.50 -14.75
C ARG A 306 15.31 -5.43 -15.29
N ARG A 307 14.98 -4.81 -16.43
CA ARG A 307 15.78 -3.73 -17.03
C ARG A 307 15.83 -2.51 -16.11
N THR A 308 14.73 -2.20 -15.46
CA THR A 308 14.66 -1.10 -14.50
C THR A 308 15.58 -1.35 -13.29
N VAL A 309 15.49 -2.54 -12.68
CA VAL A 309 16.37 -2.92 -11.56
C VAL A 309 17.84 -2.83 -11.97
N GLU A 310 18.22 -3.38 -13.11
CA GLU A 310 19.59 -3.33 -13.60
C GLU A 310 20.09 -1.90 -13.77
N ARG A 311 19.27 -1.02 -14.36
CA ARG A 311 19.61 0.39 -14.57
C ARG A 311 19.78 1.13 -13.26
N VAL A 312 18.80 1.02 -12.34
CA VAL A 312 18.84 1.64 -11.02
C VAL A 312 20.07 1.17 -10.23
N LYS A 313 20.28 -0.14 -10.16
CA LYS A 313 21.40 -0.73 -9.39
C LYS A 313 22.77 -0.42 -9.98
N ARG A 314 22.87 -0.15 -11.29
CA ARG A 314 24.10 0.31 -11.93
C ARG A 314 24.40 1.76 -11.55
N ALA A 315 23.39 2.63 -11.53
CA ALA A 315 23.54 4.04 -11.21
C ALA A 315 23.65 4.29 -9.69
N PHE A 316 22.89 3.56 -8.89
CA PHE A 316 22.76 3.71 -7.43
C PHE A 316 22.71 2.33 -6.76
N PRO A 317 23.84 1.69 -6.46
CA PRO A 317 23.88 0.33 -5.91
C PRO A 317 23.13 0.15 -4.59
N ARG A 318 22.99 1.22 -3.78
CA ARG A 318 22.31 1.23 -2.48
C ARG A 318 20.81 1.54 -2.56
N ALA A 319 20.32 2.05 -3.68
CA ALA A 319 18.89 2.29 -3.85
C ALA A 319 18.12 0.96 -3.81
N ARG A 320 16.98 0.91 -3.11
CA ARG A 320 16.13 -0.27 -3.08
C ARG A 320 15.17 -0.23 -4.27
N CYS A 321 15.06 -1.36 -4.95
CA CYS A 321 14.08 -1.56 -6.03
C CYS A 321 12.90 -2.37 -5.50
N ILE A 322 11.72 -1.78 -5.53
CA ILE A 322 10.49 -2.35 -4.99
C ILE A 322 9.56 -2.69 -6.15
N TRP A 323 9.07 -3.92 -6.18
CA TRP A 323 8.13 -4.40 -7.18
C TRP A 323 6.71 -3.97 -6.83
N GLY A 324 6.06 -3.17 -7.68
CA GLY A 324 4.79 -2.53 -7.38
C GLY A 324 3.57 -3.40 -7.65
N PHE A 325 3.12 -4.18 -6.66
CA PHE A 325 1.83 -4.88 -6.72
C PHE A 325 0.69 -4.01 -6.18
N SER A 326 -0.52 -4.53 -6.31
CA SER A 326 -1.73 -4.01 -5.71
C SER A 326 -2.27 -4.96 -4.62
N ASN A 327 -3.57 -5.00 -4.45
CA ASN A 327 -4.25 -5.83 -3.47
C ASN A 327 -4.65 -7.22 -3.98
N THR A 328 -4.37 -7.56 -5.23
CA THR A 328 -4.66 -8.89 -5.76
C THR A 328 -3.53 -9.85 -5.48
N THR A 329 -3.89 -11.03 -5.01
CA THR A 329 -2.97 -12.06 -4.57
C THR A 329 -2.78 -13.20 -5.57
N PHE A 330 -3.62 -13.24 -6.61
CA PHE A 330 -3.68 -14.40 -7.52
C PHE A 330 -2.55 -14.45 -8.57
N PHE A 331 -1.90 -13.31 -8.84
CA PHE A 331 -0.86 -13.20 -9.87
C PHE A 331 0.50 -12.85 -9.32
N HIS A 332 0.66 -13.07 -8.07
CA HIS A 332 1.87 -12.84 -7.33
C HIS A 332 3.05 -13.65 -7.94
N THR A 333 4.10 -12.94 -8.31
CA THR A 333 5.36 -13.58 -8.69
C THR A 333 5.99 -14.15 -7.42
N PRO A 334 6.37 -15.44 -7.38
CA PRO A 334 7.16 -15.97 -6.28
C PRO A 334 8.41 -15.12 -6.07
N ILE A 335 8.79 -14.93 -4.82
CA ILE A 335 9.87 -13.99 -4.49
C ILE A 335 11.20 -14.38 -5.16
N GLU A 336 11.46 -15.66 -5.24
CA GLU A 336 12.66 -16.19 -5.91
C GLU A 336 12.65 -15.98 -7.44
N GLU A 337 11.47 -15.78 -8.03
CA GLU A 337 11.30 -15.53 -9.46
C GLU A 337 11.23 -14.03 -9.80
N LEU A 338 11.23 -13.14 -8.80
CA LEU A 338 11.34 -11.70 -9.06
C LEU A 338 12.64 -11.37 -9.81
N PRO A 339 12.67 -10.26 -10.54
CA PRO A 339 13.89 -9.85 -11.22
C PRO A 339 15.09 -9.84 -10.26
N PRO A 340 16.26 -10.34 -10.66
CA PRO A 340 17.44 -10.37 -9.81
C PRO A 340 17.76 -9.00 -9.21
N ARG A 341 18.17 -8.97 -7.93
CA ARG A 341 18.47 -7.76 -7.17
C ARG A 341 17.26 -6.86 -6.87
N THR A 342 16.03 -7.34 -7.05
CA THR A 342 14.83 -6.70 -6.50
C THR A 342 14.89 -6.81 -4.98
N ASP A 343 14.76 -5.68 -4.28
CA ASP A 343 14.93 -5.62 -2.82
C ASP A 343 13.62 -5.82 -2.07
N GLY A 344 12.48 -5.66 -2.72
CA GLY A 344 11.19 -5.78 -2.04
C GLY A 344 10.02 -5.74 -2.99
N GLN A 345 8.84 -5.77 -2.40
CA GLN A 345 7.57 -5.62 -3.11
C GLN A 345 6.57 -4.83 -2.28
N SER A 346 5.59 -4.24 -2.96
CA SER A 346 4.58 -3.39 -2.35
C SER A 346 3.17 -3.89 -2.59
N TYR A 347 2.25 -3.48 -1.69
CA TYR A 347 0.83 -3.79 -1.71
C TYR A 347 -0.02 -2.57 -1.38
N HIS A 348 -1.31 -2.61 -1.75
CA HIS A 348 -2.32 -1.58 -1.49
C HIS A 348 -3.53 -2.19 -0.75
N PRO A 349 -3.45 -2.42 0.57
CA PRO A 349 -4.47 -3.13 1.34
C PRO A 349 -5.58 -2.20 1.84
N TYR A 350 -6.37 -1.62 0.96
CA TYR A 350 -7.52 -0.80 1.35
C TYR A 350 -8.63 -1.66 1.97
N GLY A 351 -8.76 -1.60 3.29
CA GLY A 351 -9.72 -2.39 4.07
C GLY A 351 -10.95 -1.63 4.57
N THR A 352 -10.99 -0.32 4.36
CA THR A 352 -12.06 0.54 4.84
C THR A 352 -12.86 1.10 3.67
N GLY A 353 -13.78 0.37 3.14
CA GLY A 353 -14.72 0.86 2.12
C GLY A 353 -16.15 0.45 2.46
N THR A 354 -17.11 1.19 1.92
CA THR A 354 -18.54 0.89 2.02
C THR A 354 -18.94 -0.32 1.18
N ARG A 355 -18.31 -1.45 1.34
CA ARG A 355 -18.81 -2.61 0.62
C ARG A 355 -19.85 -3.30 1.48
N LYS A 356 -21.12 -3.09 1.14
CA LYS A 356 -22.22 -3.88 1.65
C LYS A 356 -22.03 -5.31 1.20
N LEU A 357 -21.88 -6.23 2.13
CA LEU A 357 -21.66 -7.63 1.88
C LEU A 357 -22.79 -8.35 1.11
N PRO A 358 -24.08 -8.02 1.26
CA PRO A 358 -25.14 -8.78 0.63
C PRO A 358 -25.29 -8.60 -0.87
N ASP A 359 -24.79 -7.52 -1.45
CA ASP A 359 -25.05 -7.16 -2.85
C ASP A 359 -24.03 -7.74 -3.84
N GLN A 360 -23.09 -8.54 -3.37
CA GLN A 360 -21.95 -8.99 -4.17
C GLN A 360 -21.94 -10.48 -4.54
N GLU A 361 -23.09 -11.09 -4.69
CA GLU A 361 -23.21 -12.48 -5.18
C GLU A 361 -22.54 -12.73 -6.56
N GLN A 362 -22.09 -11.68 -7.23
CA GLN A 362 -21.71 -11.74 -8.65
C GLN A 362 -20.21 -11.89 -8.97
N ALA A 363 -19.27 -11.85 -8.04
CA ALA A 363 -17.84 -11.99 -8.36
C ALA A 363 -17.15 -13.08 -7.51
N PRO A 364 -17.18 -14.36 -7.91
CA PRO A 364 -16.73 -15.50 -7.10
C PRO A 364 -15.23 -15.53 -6.78
N ASN A 365 -14.43 -14.65 -7.32
CA ASN A 365 -12.96 -14.73 -7.25
C ASN A 365 -12.28 -13.54 -6.53
N GLU A 366 -13.02 -12.66 -5.86
CA GLU A 366 -12.42 -11.53 -5.19
C GLU A 366 -12.09 -11.86 -3.72
N PRO A 367 -10.88 -11.51 -3.22
CA PRO A 367 -10.40 -11.92 -1.89
C PRO A 367 -11.30 -11.51 -0.71
N TRP A 368 -11.96 -10.35 -0.80
CA TRP A 368 -12.92 -9.90 0.22
C TRP A 368 -14.18 -10.78 0.32
N ARG A 369 -14.47 -11.63 -0.67
CA ARG A 369 -15.58 -12.57 -0.60
C ARG A 369 -15.33 -13.75 0.31
N CYS A 370 -14.08 -14.05 0.56
CA CYS A 370 -13.75 -15.01 1.62
C CYS A 370 -14.18 -14.49 2.99
N LEU A 371 -14.24 -13.17 3.17
CA LEU A 371 -14.79 -12.51 4.35
C LEU A 371 -16.31 -12.53 4.35
N GLU A 372 -16.91 -12.21 3.21
CA GLU A 372 -18.34 -12.10 3.00
C GLU A 372 -19.07 -13.42 3.20
N GLY A 373 -18.52 -14.51 2.67
CA GLY A 373 -19.10 -15.82 2.81
C GLY A 373 -19.09 -16.35 4.24
N TRP A 374 -18.42 -15.63 5.16
CA TRP A 374 -18.23 -16.12 6.52
C TRP A 374 -19.14 -15.45 7.55
N ILE A 375 -19.37 -14.13 7.46
CA ILE A 375 -20.36 -13.43 8.27
C ILE A 375 -21.35 -12.75 7.33
N PRO A 376 -22.43 -13.42 6.96
CA PRO A 376 -23.42 -12.82 6.09
C PRO A 376 -24.02 -11.58 6.73
N ARG A 377 -24.18 -10.51 5.95
CA ARG A 377 -24.83 -9.25 6.33
C ARG A 377 -24.05 -8.32 7.26
N MET A 378 -22.74 -8.51 7.43
CA MET A 378 -21.90 -7.54 8.13
C MET A 378 -21.23 -6.56 7.15
N GLU A 379 -21.33 -5.28 7.44
CA GLU A 379 -20.49 -4.27 6.79
C GLU A 379 -19.13 -4.26 7.48
N ILE A 380 -18.07 -4.38 6.69
CA ILE A 380 -16.69 -4.38 7.21
C ILE A 380 -16.02 -3.07 6.82
N ARG A 381 -15.63 -2.29 7.85
CA ARG A 381 -14.89 -1.04 7.73
C ARG A 381 -13.70 -1.08 8.68
N MET A 382 -12.79 -1.97 8.36
CA MET A 382 -11.69 -2.36 9.22
C MET A 382 -10.36 -2.05 8.51
N PRO A 383 -9.50 -1.18 9.06
CA PRO A 383 -8.19 -0.86 8.45
C PRO A 383 -7.34 -2.09 8.17
N GLU A 384 -7.48 -3.13 8.99
CA GLU A 384 -6.77 -4.40 8.86
C GLU A 384 -7.49 -5.43 7.98
N GLY A 385 -8.63 -5.06 7.39
CA GLY A 385 -9.53 -6.02 6.70
C GLY A 385 -8.89 -6.84 5.59
N TRP A 386 -7.91 -6.29 4.90
CA TRP A 386 -7.14 -6.99 3.87
C TRP A 386 -5.97 -7.82 4.39
N ALA A 387 -5.68 -7.74 5.67
CA ALA A 387 -4.58 -8.51 6.25
C ALA A 387 -4.70 -10.01 5.97
N GLN A 388 -5.90 -10.52 5.88
CA GLN A 388 -6.18 -11.91 5.56
C GLN A 388 -5.83 -12.30 4.14
N THR A 389 -6.07 -11.40 3.19
CA THR A 389 -5.70 -11.61 1.80
C THR A 389 -4.20 -11.82 1.71
N PHE A 390 -3.45 -11.06 2.49
CA PHE A 390 -2.00 -11.22 2.58
C PHE A 390 -1.56 -12.48 3.31
N LEU A 391 -2.36 -13.02 4.24
CA LEU A 391 -2.07 -14.32 4.85
C LEU A 391 -2.05 -15.47 3.83
N GLN A 392 -2.76 -15.31 2.74
CA GLN A 392 -2.73 -16.23 1.62
C GLN A 392 -1.57 -15.97 0.66
N THR A 393 -0.85 -14.86 0.81
CA THR A 393 0.33 -14.58 0.00
C THR A 393 1.58 -15.14 0.62
N GLU A 394 2.51 -15.56 -0.23
CA GLU A 394 3.85 -15.95 0.19
C GLU A 394 4.52 -14.85 1.04
N SER A 395 4.26 -13.59 0.74
CA SER A 395 4.84 -12.45 1.45
C SER A 395 4.45 -12.38 2.91
N LEU A 396 3.18 -12.58 3.24
CA LEU A 396 2.74 -12.53 4.63
C LEU A 396 3.06 -13.82 5.37
N MET A 397 3.00 -14.96 4.70
CA MET A 397 3.51 -16.20 5.26
C MET A 397 4.99 -16.07 5.63
N ARG A 398 5.76 -15.27 4.89
CA ARG A 398 7.15 -14.96 5.24
C ARG A 398 7.29 -14.14 6.53
N LEU A 399 6.37 -13.21 6.76
CA LEU A 399 6.37 -12.44 8.01
C LEU A 399 6.09 -13.32 9.22
N LEU A 400 5.28 -14.35 9.05
CA LEU A 400 4.89 -15.28 10.10
C LEU A 400 5.84 -16.47 10.24
N HIS A 401 6.55 -16.84 9.18
CA HIS A 401 7.38 -18.03 9.16
C HIS A 401 8.88 -17.69 9.04
N PRO A 402 9.71 -17.99 10.06
CA PRO A 402 11.12 -17.60 10.08
C PRO A 402 11.94 -18.07 8.86
N GLU A 403 11.68 -19.28 8.37
CA GLU A 403 12.39 -19.81 7.19
C GLU A 403 11.97 -19.11 5.90
N ALA A 404 10.68 -18.83 5.74
CA ALA A 404 10.18 -18.10 4.59
C ALA A 404 10.77 -16.67 4.52
N ARG A 405 11.08 -16.04 5.66
CA ARG A 405 11.75 -14.72 5.71
C ARG A 405 13.13 -14.71 5.07
N ARG A 406 13.78 -15.86 4.89
CA ARG A 406 15.11 -15.98 4.28
C ARG A 406 15.10 -16.05 2.76
N ARG A 407 13.93 -16.24 2.15
CA ARG A 407 13.82 -16.29 0.69
C ARG A 407 14.00 -14.90 0.11
N CYS A 408 14.86 -14.77 -0.87
CA CYS A 408 15.15 -13.51 -1.56
C CYS A 408 15.31 -13.77 -3.05
N PRO A 409 15.09 -12.77 -3.89
CA PRO A 409 15.48 -12.83 -5.29
C PRO A 409 16.99 -13.05 -5.43
N PRO A 410 17.47 -13.60 -6.55
CA PRO A 410 18.91 -13.76 -6.78
C PRO A 410 19.66 -12.43 -6.63
N GLY A 411 20.76 -12.44 -5.86
CA GLY A 411 21.59 -11.26 -5.61
C GLY A 411 21.04 -10.25 -4.59
N THR A 412 20.00 -10.63 -3.84
CA THR A 412 19.41 -9.81 -2.77
C THR A 412 19.67 -10.46 -1.42
N ALA A 413 20.22 -9.70 -0.47
CA ALA A 413 20.54 -10.21 0.87
C ALA A 413 19.37 -10.08 1.86
N ARG A 414 18.51 -9.08 1.68
CA ARG A 414 17.33 -8.83 2.50
C ARG A 414 16.17 -8.40 1.61
N PHE A 415 14.99 -8.93 1.87
CA PHE A 415 13.77 -8.57 1.16
C PHE A 415 12.85 -7.73 2.04
N TYR A 416 12.37 -6.63 1.50
CA TYR A 416 11.53 -5.64 2.18
C TYR A 416 10.08 -5.75 1.75
N HIS A 417 9.18 -5.52 2.69
CA HIS A 417 7.73 -5.48 2.44
C HIS A 417 7.22 -4.06 2.64
N TYR A 418 6.60 -3.53 1.61
CA TYR A 418 6.02 -2.19 1.60
C TYR A 418 4.50 -2.27 1.48
N LEU A 419 3.82 -1.36 2.17
CA LEU A 419 2.47 -0.97 1.83
C LEU A 419 2.56 0.44 1.27
N THR A 420 2.53 0.56 -0.05
CA THR A 420 2.75 1.87 -0.70
C THR A 420 1.48 2.68 -0.85
N GLU A 421 0.31 2.06 -0.58
CA GLU A 421 -0.95 2.77 -0.40
C GLU A 421 -1.81 2.09 0.65
N HIS A 422 -2.36 2.88 1.55
CA HIS A 422 -3.36 2.47 2.53
C HIS A 422 -4.04 3.70 3.12
N GLY A 423 -5.36 3.70 3.23
CA GLY A 423 -6.07 4.86 3.74
C GLY A 423 -7.58 4.63 3.83
N VAL A 424 -8.32 5.69 4.06
CA VAL A 424 -9.78 5.66 4.13
C VAL A 424 -10.39 6.88 3.45
N VAL A 425 -11.47 6.67 2.75
CA VAL A 425 -12.35 7.74 2.23
C VAL A 425 -13.56 7.84 3.16
N PRO A 426 -13.67 8.86 4.00
CA PRO A 426 -14.80 9.02 4.92
C PRO A 426 -16.17 8.98 4.22
N LEU A 427 -16.29 9.61 3.05
CA LEU A 427 -17.53 9.57 2.26
C LEU A 427 -17.95 8.15 1.89
N GLU A 428 -17.01 7.28 1.53
CA GLU A 428 -17.29 5.87 1.25
C GLU A 428 -17.68 5.08 2.50
N CYS A 429 -17.36 5.57 3.67
CA CYS A 429 -17.80 5.05 4.97
C CYS A 429 -19.13 5.64 5.44
N GLY A 430 -19.79 6.48 4.63
CA GLY A 430 -21.02 7.16 4.99
C GLY A 430 -20.84 8.29 6.01
N ILE A 431 -19.62 8.80 6.16
CA ILE A 431 -19.31 9.94 7.05
C ILE A 431 -19.34 11.23 6.22
N HIS A 432 -20.24 12.14 6.59
CA HIS A 432 -20.44 13.41 5.91
C HIS A 432 -20.04 14.62 6.75
N GLU A 433 -19.70 14.42 8.03
CA GLU A 433 -19.31 15.48 8.96
C GLU A 433 -17.80 15.55 9.10
N VAL A 434 -17.24 16.73 8.88
CA VAL A 434 -15.79 16.96 8.86
C VAL A 434 -15.09 16.53 10.16
N PRO A 435 -15.60 16.82 11.37
CA PRO A 435 -14.98 16.36 12.62
C PRO A 435 -14.89 14.82 12.71
N LEU A 436 -15.96 14.11 12.34
CA LEU A 436 -15.99 12.65 12.32
C LEU A 436 -15.06 12.07 11.26
N ALA A 437 -14.95 12.74 10.11
CA ALA A 437 -14.00 12.36 9.05
C ALA A 437 -12.55 12.45 9.54
N TRP A 438 -12.19 13.50 10.27
CA TRP A 438 -10.86 13.63 10.86
C TRP A 438 -10.60 12.56 11.92
N GLU A 439 -11.59 12.27 12.77
CA GLU A 439 -11.48 11.20 13.76
C GLU A 439 -11.28 9.83 13.08
N LEU A 440 -12.08 9.51 12.06
CA LEU A 440 -11.95 8.26 11.29
C LEU A 440 -10.57 8.12 10.65
N LYS A 441 -10.06 9.19 10.03
CA LYS A 441 -8.70 9.20 9.44
C LYS A 441 -7.61 9.02 10.48
N ALA A 442 -7.74 9.67 11.64
CA ALA A 442 -6.80 9.53 12.75
C ALA A 442 -6.77 8.10 13.30
N LYS A 443 -7.93 7.51 13.60
CA LYS A 443 -8.04 6.12 14.04
C LYS A 443 -7.47 5.15 13.00
N THR A 444 -7.79 5.35 11.73
CA THR A 444 -7.29 4.51 10.63
C THR A 444 -5.76 4.57 10.54
N ALA A 445 -5.17 5.77 10.60
CA ALA A 445 -3.72 5.94 10.57
C ALA A 445 -3.03 5.26 11.77
N LEU A 446 -3.54 5.47 12.99
CA LEU A 446 -3.01 4.83 14.20
C LEU A 446 -3.05 3.30 14.11
N ARG A 447 -4.19 2.73 13.70
CA ARG A 447 -4.37 1.28 13.56
C ARG A 447 -3.46 0.72 12.49
N ALA A 448 -3.42 1.36 11.31
CA ALA A 448 -2.61 0.91 10.18
C ALA A 448 -1.12 0.90 10.53
N PHE A 449 -0.58 2.00 11.05
CA PHE A 449 0.83 2.05 11.42
C PHE A 449 1.16 1.03 12.52
N CYS A 450 0.36 0.96 13.58
CA CYS A 450 0.65 0.04 14.68
C CYS A 450 0.62 -1.42 14.23
N LEU A 451 -0.43 -1.86 13.51
CA LEU A 451 -0.54 -3.25 13.09
C LEU A 451 0.51 -3.63 12.05
N TRP A 452 0.52 -2.92 10.93
CA TRP A 452 1.30 -3.35 9.79
C TRP A 452 2.81 -3.32 10.06
N LEU A 453 3.31 -2.24 10.67
CA LEU A 453 4.73 -2.14 11.02
C LEU A 453 5.11 -3.13 12.13
N HIS A 454 4.19 -3.47 13.05
CA HIS A 454 4.42 -4.53 14.02
C HIS A 454 4.50 -5.91 13.36
N LYS A 455 3.66 -6.18 12.36
CA LYS A 455 3.62 -7.49 11.67
C LYS A 455 4.70 -7.66 10.61
N GLY A 456 5.64 -6.72 10.50
CA GLY A 456 6.86 -6.88 9.71
C GLY A 456 6.80 -6.24 8.33
N ILE A 457 5.80 -5.40 8.08
CA ILE A 457 5.90 -4.43 6.99
C ILE A 457 7.03 -3.46 7.35
N ASP A 458 7.95 -3.24 6.42
CA ASP A 458 9.10 -2.36 6.66
C ASP A 458 8.74 -0.89 6.49
N VAL A 459 7.84 -0.58 5.55
CA VAL A 459 7.38 0.79 5.25
C VAL A 459 5.91 0.79 4.89
N LEU A 460 5.16 1.72 5.46
CA LEU A 460 3.76 1.98 5.12
C LEU A 460 3.62 3.43 4.69
N HIS A 461 3.24 3.67 3.42
CA HIS A 461 2.85 4.98 2.95
C HIS A 461 1.34 5.14 3.05
N TYR A 462 0.90 6.00 3.98
CA TYR A 462 -0.52 6.35 4.08
C TYR A 462 -0.94 7.13 2.82
N TYR A 463 -2.07 6.80 2.24
CA TYR A 463 -2.64 7.53 1.11
C TYR A 463 -3.77 8.41 1.60
N CYS A 464 -3.61 9.75 1.57
CA CYS A 464 -2.48 10.47 1.04
C CYS A 464 -2.17 11.74 1.87
N ALA A 465 -1.17 12.51 1.45
CA ALA A 465 -0.83 13.76 2.12
C ALA A 465 -1.91 14.82 1.94
N TYR A 466 -2.43 15.01 0.73
CA TYR A 466 -3.34 16.10 0.40
C TYR A 466 -4.62 15.63 -0.28
N ASP A 467 -5.71 16.24 0.11
CA ASP A 467 -6.99 16.22 -0.59
C ASP A 467 -7.67 17.56 -0.34
N GLU A 468 -8.19 18.20 -1.39
CA GLU A 468 -8.93 19.47 -1.27
C GLU A 468 -10.26 19.29 -0.53
N ASN A 469 -10.81 18.09 -0.57
CA ASN A 469 -11.99 17.72 0.18
C ASN A 469 -11.61 17.14 1.55
N PRO A 470 -12.00 17.77 2.68
CA PRO A 470 -11.72 17.23 4.01
C PRO A 470 -12.37 15.85 4.27
N LEU A 471 -13.38 15.49 3.47
CA LEU A 471 -14.02 14.16 3.49
C LEU A 471 -13.33 13.14 2.57
N GLY A 472 -12.26 13.55 1.87
CA GLY A 472 -11.37 12.68 1.11
C GLY A 472 -10.24 12.11 1.95
N MET A 473 -9.20 11.60 1.30
CA MET A 473 -8.14 10.79 1.95
C MET A 473 -7.05 11.61 2.64
N GLY A 474 -6.88 12.89 2.28
CA GLY A 474 -5.74 13.72 2.74
C GLY A 474 -5.64 13.88 4.26
N LEU A 475 -4.40 13.86 4.79
CA LEU A 475 -4.12 14.12 6.21
C LEU A 475 -3.75 15.58 6.48
N LEU A 476 -3.10 16.27 5.54
CA LEU A 476 -2.78 17.70 5.64
C LEU A 476 -4.06 18.55 5.57
N PRO A 477 -3.99 19.82 6.03
CA PRO A 477 -5.10 20.75 5.84
C PRO A 477 -5.50 20.90 4.36
N PRO A 478 -6.80 20.92 4.03
CA PRO A 478 -7.27 21.08 2.64
C PRO A 478 -6.79 22.36 1.97
N ASN A 479 -6.56 23.39 2.78
CA ASN A 479 -6.06 24.71 2.34
C ASN A 479 -4.55 24.88 2.50
N VAL A 480 -3.75 23.81 2.56
CA VAL A 480 -2.30 23.88 2.78
C VAL A 480 -1.58 24.78 1.77
N SER A 481 -2.08 24.86 0.53
CA SER A 481 -1.55 25.75 -0.51
C SER A 481 -1.72 27.24 -0.22
N GLU A 482 -2.67 27.60 0.65
CA GLU A 482 -2.99 28.98 1.03
C GLU A 482 -2.30 29.43 2.31
N LEU A 483 -1.80 28.47 3.11
CA LEU A 483 -1.16 28.75 4.40
C LEU A 483 0.16 29.52 4.23
N PRO A 484 0.56 30.33 5.23
CA PRO A 484 1.90 30.93 5.28
C PRO A 484 3.00 29.85 5.25
N ALA A 485 4.11 30.14 4.57
CA ALA A 485 5.21 29.18 4.46
C ALA A 485 5.83 28.81 5.82
N ASP A 486 5.76 29.73 6.79
CA ASP A 486 6.26 29.57 8.16
C ASP A 486 5.16 29.13 9.17
N ALA A 487 3.98 28.76 8.70
CA ALA A 487 2.88 28.33 9.57
C ALA A 487 3.33 27.25 10.56
N ALA A 488 3.12 27.49 11.85
CA ALA A 488 3.51 26.57 12.91
C ALA A 488 2.62 25.29 12.86
N PHE A 489 3.21 24.12 13.10
CA PHE A 489 2.50 22.84 13.09
C PHE A 489 1.25 22.85 13.97
N GLU A 490 1.37 23.31 15.22
CA GLU A 490 0.26 23.32 16.18
C GLU A 490 -0.95 24.17 15.74
N ALA A 491 -0.69 25.22 14.94
CA ALA A 491 -1.74 26.11 14.47
C ALA A 491 -2.53 25.52 13.27
N VAL A 492 -1.93 24.61 12.51
CA VAL A 492 -2.50 24.14 11.25
C VAL A 492 -2.75 22.62 11.21
N ALA A 493 -2.18 21.87 12.15
CA ALA A 493 -2.26 20.41 12.14
C ALA A 493 -3.69 19.90 12.35
N THR A 494 -4.11 19.01 11.47
CA THR A 494 -5.35 18.25 11.59
C THR A 494 -5.26 17.21 12.70
N LEU A 495 -6.40 16.64 13.10
CA LEU A 495 -6.42 15.59 14.13
C LEU A 495 -5.55 14.37 13.78
N PRO A 496 -5.58 13.81 12.56
CA PRO A 496 -4.69 12.69 12.20
C PRO A 496 -3.21 13.08 12.24
N MET A 497 -2.84 14.31 11.85
CA MET A 497 -1.45 14.78 11.97
C MET A 497 -0.97 14.77 13.42
N LYS A 498 -1.78 15.31 14.34
CA LYS A 498 -1.49 15.31 15.77
C LYS A 498 -1.39 13.90 16.33
N ALA A 499 -2.36 13.04 16.02
CA ALA A 499 -2.38 11.65 16.48
C ALA A 499 -1.14 10.85 16.04
N VAL A 500 -0.72 10.98 14.77
CA VAL A 500 0.49 10.31 14.28
C VAL A 500 1.75 10.90 14.93
N ARG A 501 1.82 12.22 15.12
CA ARG A 501 2.92 12.84 15.85
C ARG A 501 3.03 12.35 17.29
N HIS A 502 1.93 12.26 18.03
CA HIS A 502 1.90 11.73 19.39
C HIS A 502 2.34 10.27 19.44
N LEU A 503 1.88 9.46 18.47
CA LEU A 503 2.34 8.06 18.33
C LEU A 503 3.85 7.98 18.12
N THR A 504 4.41 8.79 17.21
CA THR A 504 5.85 8.78 16.92
C THR A 504 6.68 9.34 18.08
N GLN A 505 6.16 10.34 18.79
CA GLN A 505 6.79 10.89 20.01
C GLN A 505 6.83 9.87 21.15
N ALA A 506 5.79 9.05 21.34
CA ALA A 506 5.80 8.00 22.36
C ALA A 506 6.92 6.97 22.13
N LEU A 507 7.35 6.79 20.88
CA LEU A 507 8.44 5.90 20.47
C LEU A 507 9.77 6.67 20.23
N ALA A 508 9.81 7.97 20.51
CA ALA A 508 11.04 8.76 20.32
C ALA A 508 12.19 8.22 21.20
N GLY A 509 13.42 8.38 20.71
CA GLY A 509 14.60 7.83 21.37
C GLY A 509 14.82 6.33 21.15
N SER A 510 14.06 5.72 20.25
CA SER A 510 14.24 4.31 19.88
C SER A 510 15.63 4.04 19.31
N LEU A 511 16.26 3.00 19.86
CA LEU A 511 17.60 2.56 19.46
C LEU A 511 17.50 1.34 18.51
N PRO A 512 18.47 1.18 17.62
CA PRO A 512 18.61 0.00 16.77
C PRO A 512 19.14 -1.19 17.58
N LEU A 513 18.31 -1.72 18.48
CA LEU A 513 18.68 -2.86 19.33
C LEU A 513 19.10 -4.06 18.48
N PRO A 514 20.17 -4.77 18.85
CA PRO A 514 20.58 -5.99 18.14
C PRO A 514 19.51 -7.08 18.27
N GLN A 515 18.88 -7.18 19.43
CA GLN A 515 17.80 -8.11 19.73
C GLN A 515 16.77 -7.45 20.65
N THR A 516 15.49 -7.75 20.45
CA THR A 516 14.41 -7.35 21.34
C THR A 516 14.09 -8.43 22.37
N ALA A 517 13.64 -8.04 23.55
CA ALA A 517 13.19 -8.98 24.57
C ALA A 517 11.87 -9.64 24.12
N PRO A 518 11.79 -10.97 24.08
CA PRO A 518 10.55 -11.67 23.79
C PRO A 518 9.59 -11.51 24.99
N LEU A 519 8.37 -11.03 24.73
CA LEU A 519 7.31 -10.93 25.74
C LEU A 519 6.28 -12.04 25.54
N GLU A 520 5.93 -12.71 26.61
CA GLU A 520 4.75 -13.57 26.67
C GLU A 520 3.59 -12.76 27.23
N VAL A 521 2.41 -12.89 26.66
CA VAL A 521 1.23 -12.11 27.07
C VAL A 521 0.04 -13.03 27.28
N ASP A 522 -0.47 -13.07 28.51
CA ASP A 522 -1.76 -13.68 28.80
C ASP A 522 -2.87 -12.62 28.79
N VAL A 523 -4.01 -12.96 28.20
CA VAL A 523 -5.15 -12.06 27.99
C VAL A 523 -6.40 -12.64 28.64
N VAL A 524 -6.94 -11.96 29.62
CA VAL A 524 -8.20 -12.33 30.28
C VAL A 524 -9.24 -11.22 30.08
N ALA A 525 -10.39 -11.56 29.50
CA ALA A 525 -11.53 -10.65 29.43
C ALA A 525 -12.14 -10.45 30.81
N LEU A 526 -12.44 -9.21 31.19
CA LEU A 526 -13.02 -8.85 32.48
C LEU A 526 -14.49 -8.48 32.32
N GLY A 527 -15.33 -9.06 33.18
CA GLY A 527 -16.77 -8.85 33.10
C GLY A 527 -17.45 -9.64 31.98
N GLN A 528 -18.74 -9.36 31.81
CA GLN A 528 -19.54 -10.02 30.78
C GLN A 528 -19.37 -9.30 29.46
N GLN A 529 -18.87 -10.02 28.42
CA GLN A 529 -18.75 -9.52 27.06
C GLN A 529 -19.91 -10.06 26.21
N GLN A 530 -20.31 -9.27 25.22
CA GLN A 530 -21.23 -9.73 24.18
C GLN A 530 -20.41 -10.21 22.98
N PRO A 531 -20.81 -11.30 22.31
CA PRO A 531 -20.13 -11.72 21.09
C PRO A 531 -20.31 -10.65 20.00
N VAL A 532 -19.27 -10.43 19.23
CA VAL A 532 -19.30 -9.57 18.03
C VAL A 532 -20.21 -10.22 16.97
N PHE A 533 -20.16 -11.53 16.90
CA PHE A 533 -21.02 -12.39 16.08
C PHE A 533 -21.43 -13.59 16.90
N GLY A 534 -22.74 -13.89 16.91
CA GLY A 534 -23.32 -14.95 17.76
C GLY A 534 -23.09 -16.38 17.29
N GLY A 535 -22.53 -16.56 16.09
CA GLY A 535 -22.40 -17.84 15.41
C GLY A 535 -23.63 -18.18 14.55
N GLU A 536 -23.42 -18.81 13.40
CA GLU A 536 -24.49 -19.30 12.51
C GLU A 536 -23.99 -20.51 11.71
N GLY A 537 -24.77 -21.59 11.70
CA GLY A 537 -24.41 -22.82 10.99
C GLY A 537 -23.08 -23.42 11.46
N GLU A 538 -22.12 -23.56 10.56
CA GLU A 538 -20.76 -24.05 10.88
C GLU A 538 -19.83 -22.94 11.43
N HIS A 539 -20.28 -21.68 11.51
CA HIS A 539 -19.49 -20.55 11.93
C HIS A 539 -19.63 -20.32 13.44
N PRO A 540 -18.55 -20.48 14.22
CA PRO A 540 -18.60 -20.28 15.66
C PRO A 540 -18.77 -18.81 16.04
N PRO A 541 -19.19 -18.51 17.28
CA PRO A 541 -19.23 -17.15 17.78
C PRO A 541 -17.86 -16.49 17.72
N LEU A 542 -17.85 -15.18 17.44
CA LEU A 542 -16.68 -14.33 17.48
C LEU A 542 -16.75 -13.42 18.72
N TRP A 543 -15.75 -13.48 19.56
CA TRP A 543 -15.71 -12.70 20.79
C TRP A 543 -14.75 -11.51 20.69
N PRO A 544 -14.99 -10.40 21.42
CA PRO A 544 -14.11 -9.24 21.42
C PRO A 544 -12.64 -9.56 21.74
N ARG A 545 -12.40 -10.53 22.64
CA ARG A 545 -11.04 -10.98 22.97
C ARG A 545 -10.26 -11.46 21.74
N GLU A 546 -10.92 -12.02 20.76
CA GLU A 546 -10.29 -12.53 19.53
C GLU A 546 -9.88 -11.42 18.58
N LEU A 547 -10.46 -10.22 18.77
CA LEU A 547 -10.11 -9.02 18.02
C LEU A 547 -9.09 -8.13 18.76
N LEU A 548 -8.71 -8.48 20.00
CA LEU A 548 -7.77 -7.67 20.78
C LEU A 548 -6.37 -7.74 20.18
N ALA A 549 -5.86 -6.60 19.72
CA ALA A 549 -4.47 -6.42 19.34
C ALA A 549 -3.63 -6.03 20.57
N VAL A 550 -2.49 -6.70 20.73
CA VAL A 550 -1.46 -6.36 21.72
C VAL A 550 -0.14 -6.35 20.96
N LEU A 551 0.44 -5.18 20.73
CA LEU A 551 1.53 -4.98 19.78
C LEU A 551 2.73 -4.33 20.49
N PRO A 552 3.68 -5.11 21.05
CA PRO A 552 4.80 -4.58 21.78
C PRO A 552 5.93 -4.07 20.87
N PHE A 553 6.41 -2.86 21.18
CA PHE A 553 7.60 -2.24 20.62
C PHE A 553 8.61 -1.98 21.73
N GLN A 554 9.85 -2.36 21.53
CA GLN A 554 10.95 -2.01 22.43
C GLN A 554 11.68 -0.78 21.91
N VAL A 555 11.66 0.29 22.71
CA VAL A 555 12.27 1.59 22.40
C VAL A 555 13.80 1.53 22.65
N HIS A 556 14.15 1.08 23.83
CA HIS A 556 15.52 0.77 24.26
C HIS A 556 15.47 -0.32 25.33
N GLU A 557 16.61 -0.71 25.89
CA GLU A 557 16.69 -1.85 26.84
C GLU A 557 15.71 -1.73 28.01
N GLN A 558 15.43 -0.51 28.46
CA GLN A 558 14.59 -0.24 29.65
C GLN A 558 13.20 0.33 29.31
N ARG A 559 12.79 0.38 28.04
CA ARG A 559 11.49 0.98 27.69
C ARG A 559 10.75 0.21 26.62
N PHE A 560 9.47 -0.05 26.92
CA PHE A 560 8.52 -0.66 26.00
C PHE A 560 7.33 0.28 25.76
N VAL A 561 6.82 0.27 24.53
CA VAL A 561 5.55 0.88 24.15
C VAL A 561 4.70 -0.21 23.52
N ILE A 562 3.57 -0.53 24.13
CA ILE A 562 2.70 -1.62 23.69
C ILE A 562 1.38 -1.03 23.23
N ALA A 563 1.09 -1.10 21.94
CA ALA A 563 -0.18 -0.64 21.42
C ALA A 563 -1.27 -1.68 21.71
N VAL A 564 -2.37 -1.23 22.31
CA VAL A 564 -3.49 -2.11 22.73
C VAL A 564 -4.80 -1.50 22.25
N TYR A 565 -5.58 -2.29 21.46
CA TYR A 565 -6.90 -1.89 20.97
C TYR A 565 -7.70 -3.09 20.48
N GLU A 566 -9.01 -2.95 20.37
CA GLU A 566 -9.82 -3.92 19.65
C GLU A 566 -9.84 -3.58 18.16
N MET A 567 -9.44 -4.52 17.32
CA MET A 567 -9.56 -4.45 15.86
C MET A 567 -11.03 -4.64 15.46
N THR A 568 -11.88 -3.69 15.86
CA THR A 568 -13.30 -3.74 15.54
C THR A 568 -13.49 -3.77 14.01
N TYR A 569 -14.41 -4.58 13.54
CA TYR A 569 -14.70 -4.74 12.11
C TYR A 569 -15.40 -3.52 11.49
N ASP A 570 -15.92 -2.61 12.31
CA ASP A 570 -16.51 -1.33 11.88
C ASP A 570 -15.97 -0.19 12.75
N ILE A 571 -14.95 0.50 12.23
CA ILE A 571 -14.29 1.63 12.90
C ILE A 571 -15.19 2.87 13.02
N THR A 572 -16.34 2.90 12.32
CA THR A 572 -17.30 4.00 12.39
C THR A 572 -18.27 3.89 13.56
N ARG A 573 -18.31 2.74 14.22
CA ARG A 573 -19.15 2.51 15.39
C ARG A 573 -18.44 2.90 16.68
N PRO A 574 -19.18 3.30 17.72
CA PRO A 574 -18.59 3.50 19.04
C PRO A 574 -17.91 2.23 19.55
N PRO A 575 -16.74 2.34 20.19
CA PRO A 575 -16.05 1.18 20.75
C PRO A 575 -16.86 0.58 21.89
N PRO A 576 -16.87 -0.76 22.05
CA PRO A 576 -17.66 -1.44 23.08
C PRO A 576 -17.18 -1.19 24.51
N GLY A 577 -15.97 -0.62 24.70
CA GLY A 577 -15.42 -0.29 26.02
C GLY A 577 -15.11 -1.53 26.87
N ASN A 578 -14.76 -2.63 26.24
CA ASN A 578 -14.42 -3.87 26.93
C ASN A 578 -13.19 -3.70 27.83
N ARG A 579 -13.14 -4.51 28.88
CA ARG A 579 -12.04 -4.50 29.85
C ARG A 579 -11.26 -5.79 29.80
N TYR A 580 -9.95 -5.68 29.96
CA TYR A 580 -9.03 -6.82 29.92
C TYR A 580 -7.99 -6.73 31.02
N ARG A 581 -7.54 -7.90 31.47
CA ARG A 581 -6.31 -8.08 32.21
C ARG A 581 -5.27 -8.62 31.25
N LEU A 582 -4.15 -7.93 31.15
CA LEU A 582 -2.98 -8.33 30.35
C LEU A 582 -1.84 -8.63 31.32
N SER A 583 -1.28 -9.84 31.22
CA SER A 583 -0.14 -10.26 32.03
C SER A 583 1.05 -10.50 31.11
N PHE A 584 2.09 -9.67 31.27
CA PHE A 584 3.32 -9.73 30.50
C PHE A 584 4.40 -10.45 31.30
N GLN A 585 5.15 -11.35 30.63
CA GLN A 585 6.31 -12.05 31.13
C GLN A 585 7.50 -11.78 30.20
N GLY A 586 8.73 -11.95 30.70
CA GLY A 586 9.94 -11.77 29.88
C GLY A 586 10.48 -10.34 29.83
N LEU A 587 10.00 -9.44 30.70
CA LEU A 587 10.58 -8.10 30.84
C LEU A 587 12.03 -8.21 31.38
N PRO A 588 13.01 -7.48 30.80
CA PRO A 588 14.42 -7.60 31.24
C PRO A 588 14.73 -6.93 32.60
N GLY A 589 13.76 -6.23 33.19
CA GLY A 589 13.91 -5.51 34.45
C GLY A 589 12.61 -5.44 35.28
N SER A 590 12.62 -4.60 36.30
CA SER A 590 11.45 -4.34 37.13
C SER A 590 10.68 -3.12 36.59
N PRO A 591 9.36 -3.21 36.33
CA PRO A 591 8.57 -2.04 35.91
C PRO A 591 8.56 -0.94 36.97
N THR A 592 9.01 0.26 36.60
CA THR A 592 9.04 1.45 37.45
C THR A 592 7.87 2.39 37.15
N THR A 593 7.72 2.74 35.87
CA THR A 593 6.63 3.56 35.36
C THR A 593 5.73 2.71 34.48
N VAL A 594 4.43 2.82 34.66
CA VAL A 594 3.42 2.17 33.80
C VAL A 594 2.30 3.18 33.57
N GLN A 595 2.11 3.56 32.33
CA GLN A 595 1.11 4.55 31.91
C GLN A 595 0.37 4.05 30.66
N LEU A 596 -0.91 4.38 30.55
CA LEU A 596 -1.71 4.14 29.36
C LEU A 596 -1.94 5.48 28.66
N TYR A 597 -1.16 5.76 27.63
CA TYR A 597 -1.21 7.00 26.88
C TYR A 597 -2.15 6.89 25.67
N ASP A 598 -2.95 7.92 25.45
CA ASP A 598 -3.87 8.03 24.32
C ASP A 598 -3.32 9.03 23.28
N PRO A 599 -2.82 8.56 22.12
CA PRO A 599 -2.25 9.43 21.10
C PRO A 599 -3.30 10.29 20.38
N LEU A 600 -4.59 9.93 20.43
CA LEU A 600 -5.65 10.72 19.80
C LEU A 600 -6.00 11.96 20.62
N SER A 601 -6.10 11.83 21.93
CA SER A 601 -6.45 12.91 22.85
C SER A 601 -5.23 13.60 23.51
N ASP A 602 -4.02 13.07 23.32
CA ASP A 602 -2.77 13.51 23.98
C ASP A 602 -2.88 13.48 25.53
N GLN A 603 -3.48 12.43 26.05
CA GLN A 603 -3.71 12.30 27.50
C GLN A 603 -3.43 10.89 27.99
N ASN A 604 -3.12 10.78 29.30
CA ASN A 604 -3.08 9.49 29.96
C ASN A 604 -4.48 9.02 30.34
N ARG A 605 -4.81 7.79 29.97
CA ARG A 605 -6.02 7.09 30.42
C ARG A 605 -5.78 6.37 31.76
N PRO A 606 -6.80 6.22 32.62
CA PRO A 606 -6.64 5.47 33.86
C PRO A 606 -6.41 3.98 33.61
N LEU A 607 -5.46 3.39 34.31
CA LEU A 607 -5.35 1.96 34.51
C LEU A 607 -6.26 1.52 35.63
N LEU A 608 -7.01 0.43 35.48
CA LEU A 608 -7.93 -0.12 36.45
C LEU A 608 -7.21 -0.91 37.55
N GLY A 609 -6.05 -1.47 37.22
CA GLY A 609 -5.19 -2.19 38.15
C GLY A 609 -3.78 -2.34 37.60
N VAL A 610 -2.77 -2.35 38.48
CA VAL A 610 -1.37 -2.55 38.11
C VAL A 610 -0.66 -3.41 39.15
N GLN A 611 -0.08 -4.51 38.73
CA GLN A 611 0.78 -5.35 39.59
C GLN A 611 2.15 -5.45 38.90
N ARG A 612 3.22 -5.10 39.65
CA ARG A 612 4.59 -5.05 39.16
C ARG A 612 5.42 -6.07 39.91
N GLN A 613 6.16 -6.90 39.15
CA GLN A 613 7.16 -7.82 39.66
C GLN A 613 8.38 -7.79 38.77
N ARG A 614 9.53 -8.21 39.28
CA ARG A 614 10.72 -8.34 38.44
C ARG A 614 10.45 -9.33 37.31
N GLY A 615 10.65 -8.89 36.08
CA GLY A 615 10.43 -9.70 34.86
C GLY A 615 8.97 -9.82 34.43
N SER A 616 8.01 -9.24 35.17
CA SER A 616 6.60 -9.34 34.80
C SER A 616 5.78 -8.09 35.17
N LEU A 617 4.68 -7.90 34.46
CA LEU A 617 3.73 -6.83 34.65
C LEU A 617 2.32 -7.34 34.38
N THR A 618 1.39 -7.09 35.30
CA THR A 618 -0.04 -7.30 35.05
C THR A 618 -0.77 -5.97 35.12
N VAL A 619 -1.57 -5.66 34.10
CA VAL A 619 -2.39 -4.45 34.02
C VAL A 619 -3.83 -4.80 33.73
N GLU A 620 -4.76 -4.03 34.31
CA GLU A 620 -6.17 -4.05 33.94
C GLU A 620 -6.52 -2.71 33.29
N LEU A 621 -7.16 -2.75 32.12
CA LEU A 621 -7.47 -1.56 31.35
C LEU A 621 -8.76 -1.70 30.53
N ALA A 622 -9.39 -0.59 30.23
CA ALA A 622 -10.45 -0.49 29.24
C ALA A 622 -9.83 -0.23 27.87
N VAL A 623 -10.37 -0.89 26.84
CA VAL A 623 -9.84 -0.87 25.48
C VAL A 623 -10.84 -0.20 24.54
N GLY A 624 -10.32 0.67 23.65
CA GLY A 624 -11.07 1.26 22.55
C GLY A 624 -10.81 0.56 21.22
N ASP A 625 -11.27 1.17 20.13
CA ASP A 625 -11.16 0.71 18.76
C ASP A 625 -9.94 1.29 18.01
N TYR A 626 -9.06 1.98 18.73
CA TYR A 626 -7.79 2.50 18.22
C TYR A 626 -6.69 2.38 19.28
N PRO A 627 -5.41 2.36 18.86
CA PRO A 627 -4.30 2.13 19.77
C PRO A 627 -4.24 3.12 20.92
N ALA A 628 -4.38 2.60 22.15
CA ALA A 628 -3.82 3.22 23.34
C ALA A 628 -2.45 2.59 23.61
N LEU A 629 -1.50 3.37 24.06
CA LEU A 629 -0.11 2.98 24.22
C LEU A 629 0.21 2.72 25.69
N LEU A 630 0.40 1.45 26.04
CA LEU A 630 0.89 1.09 27.38
C LEU A 630 2.42 1.32 27.37
N VAL A 631 2.84 2.38 28.02
CA VAL A 631 4.26 2.76 28.17
C VAL A 631 4.77 2.16 29.46
N VAL A 632 5.87 1.40 29.36
CA VAL A 632 6.49 0.69 30.48
C VAL A 632 7.97 1.04 30.53
N ASP A 633 8.40 1.72 31.60
CA ASP A 633 9.81 1.93 31.90
C ASP A 633 10.28 0.93 32.96
N LEU A 634 11.50 0.46 32.83
CA LEU A 634 12.13 -0.54 33.68
C LEU A 634 13.32 0.05 34.45
N ALA A 635 13.57 -0.50 35.65
CA ALA A 635 14.80 -0.23 36.40
C ALA A 635 15.95 -1.12 35.90
#